data_2b6293efaa5847d3bd27c15d5bfa8ea0
#
_entry.id   2b6293efaa5847d3bd27c15d5bfa8ea0
#
_cell.length_a   1.000
_cell.length_b   1.000
_cell.length_c   1.000
_cell.angle_alpha   90.00
_cell.angle_beta   90.00
_cell.angle_gamma   90.00
#
_symmetry.space_group_name_H-M   'P 1'
#
loop_
_entity.id
_entity.type
_entity.pdbx_description
1 polymer ?
#
loop_
_entity_poly.entity_id
_entity_poly.type
_entity_poly.pdbx_seq_one_letter_code
_entity_poly.pdbx_strand_id
1 'polypeptide(L)'
;MPNVDLSERSRLRAGKKMNGLVIILIGIVALGAGYLFYGRWLAKKWGIDPDAKTPAYTHEDGEDYVPSSRFTVFSHQFSSIAGAGPVTGPILASVFGWVPVLLWLIIGGLFFGAVQDFGALYASVKNEGKSMGMIIEKYIGKTGRKLFLLFCWLFTLLVIAAFADMVAGTFNAYTVKDGVSVLADAANTNGCAGTISIMFMVFAVIFGLIQKKFNLSGWKEAVVGLLCVVASFAIGMHFPLILSKDAWSYITFVYIFFAAVLPMWLLKQPRDYMTTFMFIGMIAGAVIGLLVAHPTMNLPVFTGFTNEKLGTLFPILFVTVACGAVSGFHSLVSSGTSSKTIENEKDMTKVGYGAMVLESLLAVLALCVAGAAASQDGTPASGTPFQIFSRGVAGFFEMFGIPVHFATVFMTMCVSALALTSLDAVARIGRMSFQELFAVDDMKNAKPWRKV
;
A
#
# COMPACT_ATOMS: atom_id res chain seq x y z
N MET A 1 -33.52 -15.44 37.72
CA MET A 1 -32.87 -15.82 36.42
C MET A 1 -31.65 -16.65 36.76
N PRO A 2 -31.52 -17.89 36.30
CA PRO A 2 -30.42 -18.75 36.70
C PRO A 2 -29.09 -18.19 36.22
N ASN A 3 -28.09 -18.15 37.08
CA ASN A 3 -26.70 -17.85 36.75
C ASN A 3 -26.20 -18.86 35.76
N VAL A 4 -26.22 -18.48 34.48
CA VAL A 4 -25.51 -19.24 33.43
C VAL A 4 -24.03 -18.96 33.65
N ASP A 5 -23.30 -20.02 33.99
CA ASP A 5 -21.87 -20.01 34.27
C ASP A 5 -21.11 -19.31 33.12
N LEU A 6 -20.31 -18.33 33.44
CA LEU A 6 -19.47 -17.60 32.48
C LEU A 6 -18.53 -18.53 31.69
N SER A 7 -18.19 -19.71 32.28
CA SER A 7 -17.41 -20.76 31.65
C SER A 7 -18.18 -21.45 30.53
N GLU A 8 -19.50 -21.62 30.68
CA GLU A 8 -20.36 -22.23 29.65
C GLU A 8 -20.64 -21.26 28.48
N ARG A 9 -20.78 -19.97 28.75
CA ARG A 9 -20.82 -18.94 27.70
C ARG A 9 -19.52 -18.84 26.91
N SER A 10 -18.37 -19.07 27.53
CA SER A 10 -17.07 -19.12 26.85
C SER A 10 -16.94 -20.38 25.97
N ARG A 11 -17.46 -21.52 26.43
CA ARG A 11 -17.47 -22.78 25.66
C ARG A 11 -18.43 -22.77 24.47
N LEU A 12 -19.58 -22.14 24.59
CA LEU A 12 -20.53 -21.94 23.48
C LEU A 12 -20.03 -20.94 22.44
N ARG A 13 -19.12 -19.99 22.78
CA ARG A 13 -18.43 -19.12 21.86
C ARG A 13 -17.19 -19.75 21.18
N ALA A 14 -16.70 -20.87 21.74
CA ALA A 14 -15.63 -21.66 21.13
C ALA A 14 -16.15 -22.53 19.98
N GLY A 15 -16.77 -21.90 18.99
CA GLY A 15 -16.97 -22.52 17.68
C GLY A 15 -15.63 -23.08 17.19
N LYS A 16 -15.67 -24.19 16.44
CA LYS A 16 -14.50 -24.87 15.87
C LYS A 16 -13.53 -23.82 15.33
N LYS A 17 -12.38 -23.61 16.01
CA LYS A 17 -11.40 -22.60 15.65
C LYS A 17 -10.99 -22.84 14.19
N MET A 18 -11.18 -21.84 13.35
CA MET A 18 -10.86 -21.93 11.93
C MET A 18 -9.34 -21.91 11.75
N ASN A 19 -8.83 -22.64 10.76
CA ASN A 19 -7.43 -22.59 10.40
C ASN A 19 -7.19 -21.36 9.49
N GLY A 20 -6.17 -20.56 9.77
CA GLY A 20 -5.79 -19.41 8.95
C GLY A 20 -5.49 -19.77 7.49
N LEU A 21 -5.00 -20.99 7.25
CA LEU A 21 -4.82 -21.55 5.90
C LEU A 21 -6.12 -21.56 5.09
N VAL A 22 -7.25 -21.95 5.71
CA VAL A 22 -8.54 -21.99 5.00
C VAL A 22 -8.97 -20.59 4.58
N ILE A 23 -8.74 -19.59 5.44
CA ILE A 23 -9.13 -18.20 5.16
C ILE A 23 -8.30 -17.64 4.02
N ILE A 24 -6.99 -17.83 4.02
CA ILE A 24 -6.14 -17.34 2.92
C ILE A 24 -6.44 -18.05 1.61
N LEU A 25 -6.74 -19.36 1.63
CA LEU A 25 -7.16 -20.11 0.44
C LEU A 25 -8.49 -19.60 -0.11
N ILE A 26 -9.48 -19.33 0.76
CA ILE A 26 -10.73 -18.67 0.35
C ILE A 26 -10.44 -17.33 -0.31
N GLY A 27 -9.56 -16.50 0.28
CA GLY A 27 -9.14 -15.23 -0.29
C GLY A 27 -8.50 -15.41 -1.67
N ILE A 28 -7.51 -16.29 -1.81
CA ILE A 28 -6.80 -16.55 -3.08
C ILE A 28 -7.78 -17.03 -4.16
N VAL A 29 -8.64 -18.01 -3.83
CA VAL A 29 -9.60 -18.57 -4.79
C VAL A 29 -10.65 -17.54 -5.18
N ALA A 30 -11.26 -16.85 -4.23
CA ALA A 30 -12.29 -15.85 -4.49
C ALA A 30 -11.75 -14.65 -5.29
N LEU A 31 -10.62 -14.06 -4.85
CA LEU A 31 -9.99 -12.92 -5.52
C LEU A 31 -9.43 -13.33 -6.89
N GLY A 32 -8.81 -14.49 -7.00
CA GLY A 32 -8.32 -15.04 -8.27
C GLY A 32 -9.45 -15.33 -9.27
N ALA A 33 -10.53 -15.96 -8.82
CA ALA A 33 -11.71 -16.19 -9.65
C ALA A 33 -12.35 -14.87 -10.10
N GLY A 34 -12.48 -13.89 -9.19
CA GLY A 34 -12.97 -12.56 -9.52
C GLY A 34 -12.13 -11.88 -10.61
N TYR A 35 -10.81 -11.95 -10.51
CA TYR A 35 -9.91 -11.43 -11.55
C TYR A 35 -10.09 -12.16 -12.89
N LEU A 36 -10.12 -13.49 -12.87
CA LEU A 36 -10.16 -14.31 -14.09
C LEU A 36 -11.51 -14.22 -14.81
N PHE A 37 -12.62 -14.20 -14.08
CA PHE A 37 -13.95 -14.19 -14.67
C PHE A 37 -14.51 -12.77 -14.78
N TYR A 38 -14.65 -12.08 -13.65
CA TYR A 38 -15.30 -10.77 -13.62
C TYR A 38 -14.42 -9.67 -14.22
N GLY A 39 -13.13 -9.61 -13.86
CA GLY A 39 -12.21 -8.60 -14.40
C GLY A 39 -12.03 -8.69 -15.93
N ARG A 40 -11.89 -9.92 -16.46
CA ARG A 40 -11.81 -10.13 -17.90
C ARG A 40 -13.13 -9.87 -18.63
N TRP A 41 -14.26 -10.23 -18.01
CA TRP A 41 -15.59 -9.91 -18.55
C TRP A 41 -15.78 -8.39 -18.64
N LEU A 42 -15.40 -7.65 -17.59
CA LEU A 42 -15.50 -6.21 -17.54
C LEU A 42 -14.63 -5.55 -18.62
N ALA A 43 -13.37 -6.01 -18.77
CA ALA A 43 -12.46 -5.54 -19.83
C ALA A 43 -13.06 -5.73 -21.23
N LYS A 44 -13.67 -6.89 -21.48
CA LYS A 44 -14.36 -7.15 -22.75
C LYS A 44 -15.58 -6.25 -22.94
N LYS A 45 -16.35 -6.01 -21.89
CA LYS A 45 -17.54 -5.12 -21.91
C LYS A 45 -17.18 -3.67 -22.19
N TRP A 46 -16.07 -3.19 -21.66
CA TRP A 46 -15.62 -1.80 -21.86
C TRP A 46 -14.89 -1.59 -23.19
N GLY A 47 -14.65 -2.64 -23.96
CA GLY A 47 -14.08 -2.52 -25.30
C GLY A 47 -12.61 -2.11 -25.26
N ILE A 48 -11.79 -2.83 -24.48
CA ILE A 48 -10.34 -2.70 -24.49
C ILE A 48 -9.84 -3.07 -25.89
N ASP A 49 -9.10 -2.16 -26.51
CA ASP A 49 -8.53 -2.33 -27.85
C ASP A 49 -7.00 -2.46 -27.77
N PRO A 50 -6.45 -3.69 -27.99
CA PRO A 50 -5.01 -3.90 -27.97
C PRO A 50 -4.24 -3.16 -29.06
N ASP A 51 -4.90 -2.76 -30.15
CA ASP A 51 -4.28 -2.11 -31.30
C ASP A 51 -4.33 -0.57 -31.17
N ALA A 52 -5.08 -0.03 -30.21
CA ALA A 52 -5.15 1.39 -29.97
C ALA A 52 -3.83 1.93 -29.41
N LYS A 53 -3.39 3.07 -29.92
CA LYS A 53 -2.24 3.81 -29.36
C LYS A 53 -2.65 4.45 -28.05
N THR A 54 -1.88 4.18 -27.01
CA THR A 54 -2.09 4.77 -25.69
C THR A 54 -1.54 6.20 -25.60
N PRO A 55 -1.98 6.99 -24.62
CA PRO A 55 -1.43 8.31 -24.35
C PRO A 55 0.08 8.36 -24.15
N ALA A 56 0.68 7.27 -23.63
CA ALA A 56 2.12 7.13 -23.47
C ALA A 56 2.88 7.39 -24.78
N TYR A 57 2.32 6.95 -25.93
CA TYR A 57 2.91 7.18 -27.25
C TYR A 57 2.41 8.43 -27.94
N THR A 58 1.12 8.79 -27.77
CA THR A 58 0.53 9.93 -28.51
C THR A 58 0.93 11.28 -27.94
N HIS A 59 1.31 11.32 -26.66
CA HIS A 59 1.72 12.54 -25.94
C HIS A 59 3.11 12.39 -25.31
N GLU A 60 3.95 11.49 -25.86
CA GLU A 60 5.30 11.23 -25.31
C GLU A 60 6.09 12.54 -25.18
N ASP A 61 6.50 12.86 -23.96
CA ASP A 61 7.26 14.05 -23.62
C ASP A 61 8.61 13.75 -22.92
N GLY A 62 8.85 12.48 -22.59
CA GLY A 62 10.05 12.02 -21.89
C GLY A 62 10.09 12.36 -20.39
N GLU A 63 9.02 12.94 -19.84
CA GLU A 63 8.90 13.32 -18.42
C GLU A 63 7.74 12.61 -17.75
N ASP A 64 6.51 12.92 -18.12
CA ASP A 64 5.28 12.34 -17.59
C ASP A 64 4.72 11.22 -18.48
N TYR A 65 4.74 11.45 -19.79
CA TYR A 65 4.27 10.50 -20.81
C TYR A 65 5.46 9.74 -21.36
N VAL A 66 5.72 8.58 -20.76
CA VAL A 66 6.85 7.72 -21.12
C VAL A 66 6.37 6.28 -21.24
N PRO A 67 6.39 5.70 -22.46
CA PRO A 67 6.05 4.28 -22.63
C PRO A 67 6.92 3.41 -21.74
N SER A 68 6.28 2.61 -20.91
CA SER A 68 6.98 1.79 -19.92
C SER A 68 6.46 0.35 -19.94
N SER A 69 7.35 -0.61 -19.71
CA SER A 69 7.00 -2.02 -19.71
C SER A 69 5.85 -2.32 -18.74
N ARG A 70 5.01 -3.29 -19.08
CA ARG A 70 3.89 -3.72 -18.23
C ARG A 70 4.29 -3.96 -16.78
N PHE A 71 5.46 -4.60 -16.54
CA PHE A 71 5.92 -4.88 -15.19
C PHE A 71 6.27 -3.60 -14.43
N THR A 72 6.91 -2.64 -15.10
CA THR A 72 7.25 -1.33 -14.50
C THR A 72 5.99 -0.57 -14.10
N VAL A 73 5.00 -0.49 -15.01
CA VAL A 73 3.72 0.19 -14.72
C VAL A 73 2.93 -0.52 -13.62
N PHE A 74 2.90 -1.87 -13.64
CA PHE A 74 2.27 -2.65 -12.57
C PHE A 74 2.98 -2.44 -11.22
N SER A 75 4.31 -2.46 -11.20
CA SER A 75 5.11 -2.22 -10.00
C SER A 75 4.82 -0.83 -9.42
N HIS A 76 4.80 0.18 -10.28
CA HIS A 76 4.48 1.55 -9.88
C HIS A 76 3.05 1.67 -9.34
N GLN A 77 2.06 1.10 -10.04
CA GLN A 77 0.66 1.10 -9.58
C GLN A 77 0.55 0.38 -8.23
N PHE A 78 1.01 -0.87 -8.16
CA PHE A 78 0.89 -1.70 -6.97
C PHE A 78 1.61 -1.10 -5.75
N SER A 79 2.88 -0.68 -5.89
CA SER A 79 3.61 -0.10 -4.76
C SER A 79 3.07 1.27 -4.31
N SER A 80 2.40 2.00 -5.21
CA SER A 80 1.76 3.28 -4.86
C SER A 80 0.43 3.10 -4.14
N ILE A 81 -0.38 2.10 -4.52
CA ILE A 81 -1.68 1.82 -3.90
C ILE A 81 -1.54 0.97 -2.63
N ALA A 82 -0.68 -0.05 -2.65
CA ALA A 82 -0.42 -0.92 -1.50
C ALA A 82 0.30 -0.14 -0.38
N GLY A 83 -0.45 0.70 0.29
CA GLY A 83 0.03 1.52 1.41
C GLY A 83 -0.07 0.83 2.76
N ALA A 84 -0.08 1.64 3.82
CA ALA A 84 -0.29 1.17 5.19
C ALA A 84 -1.69 0.58 5.41
N GLY A 85 -2.69 1.07 4.67
CA GLY A 85 -4.10 0.76 4.87
C GLY A 85 -4.48 -0.72 4.78
N PRO A 86 -4.04 -1.49 3.77
CA PRO A 86 -4.34 -2.92 3.66
C PRO A 86 -3.77 -3.75 4.81
N VAL A 87 -2.76 -3.26 5.51
CA VAL A 87 -2.23 -3.91 6.72
C VAL A 87 -2.96 -3.43 7.96
N THR A 88 -3.10 -2.11 8.14
CA THR A 88 -3.66 -1.53 9.38
C THR A 88 -5.16 -1.73 9.49
N GLY A 89 -5.89 -1.57 8.39
CA GLY A 89 -7.35 -1.66 8.37
C GLY A 89 -7.90 -2.98 8.89
N PRO A 90 -7.54 -4.13 8.31
CA PRO A 90 -8.02 -5.42 8.75
C PRO A 90 -7.63 -5.77 10.20
N ILE A 91 -6.43 -5.35 10.65
CA ILE A 91 -5.98 -5.57 12.03
C ILE A 91 -6.84 -4.77 13.00
N LEU A 92 -7.09 -3.48 12.72
CA LEU A 92 -7.95 -2.65 13.55
C LEU A 92 -9.40 -3.14 13.56
N ALA A 93 -9.94 -3.46 12.38
CA ALA A 93 -11.33 -3.92 12.23
C ALA A 93 -11.56 -5.34 12.77
N SER A 94 -10.50 -6.10 13.08
CA SER A 94 -10.59 -7.45 13.63
C SER A 94 -11.37 -7.54 14.95
N VAL A 95 -11.57 -6.41 15.64
CA VAL A 95 -12.42 -6.31 16.82
C VAL A 95 -13.89 -6.65 16.57
N PHE A 96 -14.36 -6.57 15.31
CA PHE A 96 -15.71 -7.00 14.89
C PHE A 96 -15.79 -8.48 14.55
N GLY A 97 -14.67 -9.19 14.64
CA GLY A 97 -14.53 -10.59 14.20
C GLY A 97 -13.99 -10.69 12.76
N TRP A 98 -13.49 -11.87 12.41
CA TRP A 98 -12.80 -12.06 11.12
C TRP A 98 -13.75 -12.19 9.92
N VAL A 99 -14.98 -12.68 10.09
CA VAL A 99 -15.92 -12.89 8.97
C VAL A 99 -16.37 -11.59 8.32
N PRO A 100 -16.89 -10.57 9.03
CA PRO A 100 -17.31 -9.33 8.39
C PRO A 100 -16.14 -8.62 7.71
N VAL A 101 -14.94 -8.69 8.27
CA VAL A 101 -13.73 -8.12 7.63
C VAL A 101 -13.40 -8.86 6.35
N LEU A 102 -13.35 -10.20 6.37
CA LEU A 102 -13.07 -11.01 5.17
C LEU A 102 -14.09 -10.80 4.06
N LEU A 103 -15.39 -10.75 4.41
CA LEU A 103 -16.46 -10.53 3.43
C LEU A 103 -16.30 -9.16 2.74
N TRP A 104 -16.00 -8.11 3.53
CA TRP A 104 -15.79 -6.78 2.96
C TRP A 104 -14.52 -6.72 2.10
N LEU A 105 -13.43 -7.37 2.50
CA LEU A 105 -12.21 -7.44 1.70
C LEU A 105 -12.43 -8.13 0.34
N ILE A 106 -13.20 -9.21 0.30
CA ILE A 106 -13.49 -9.93 -0.94
C ILE A 106 -14.50 -9.18 -1.81
N ILE A 107 -15.66 -8.83 -1.25
CA ILE A 107 -16.74 -8.17 -2.01
C ILE A 107 -16.32 -6.74 -2.41
N GLY A 108 -15.81 -5.98 -1.45
CA GLY A 108 -15.32 -4.62 -1.68
C GLY A 108 -14.16 -4.60 -2.68
N GLY A 109 -13.17 -5.46 -2.48
CA GLY A 109 -11.99 -5.55 -3.36
C GLY A 109 -12.35 -5.88 -4.80
N LEU A 110 -13.22 -6.86 -5.03
CA LEU A 110 -13.59 -7.30 -6.38
C LEU A 110 -14.54 -6.37 -7.10
N PHE A 111 -15.64 -5.97 -6.43
CA PHE A 111 -16.77 -5.30 -7.10
C PHE A 111 -16.73 -3.78 -6.96
N PHE A 112 -15.96 -3.25 -6.01
CA PHE A 112 -15.81 -1.81 -5.82
C PHE A 112 -14.38 -1.35 -6.11
N GLY A 113 -13.39 -1.79 -5.36
CA GLY A 113 -12.02 -1.30 -5.48
C GLY A 113 -11.38 -1.61 -6.83
N ALA A 114 -11.36 -2.87 -7.24
CA ALA A 114 -10.76 -3.26 -8.52
C ALA A 114 -11.49 -2.66 -9.73
N VAL A 115 -12.83 -2.51 -9.66
CA VAL A 115 -13.62 -1.83 -10.69
C VAL A 115 -13.29 -0.34 -10.72
N GLN A 116 -13.16 0.30 -9.56
CA GLN A 116 -12.78 1.71 -9.45
C GLN A 116 -11.40 1.98 -10.04
N ASP A 117 -10.39 1.20 -9.65
CA ASP A 117 -9.01 1.39 -10.10
C ASP A 117 -8.88 1.17 -11.61
N PHE A 118 -9.47 0.08 -12.11
CA PHE A 118 -9.53 -0.19 -13.53
C PHE A 118 -10.33 0.87 -14.29
N GLY A 119 -11.46 1.32 -13.74
CA GLY A 119 -12.30 2.37 -14.32
C GLY A 119 -11.59 3.72 -14.40
N ALA A 120 -10.87 4.11 -13.36
CA ALA A 120 -10.10 5.34 -13.35
C ALA A 120 -8.97 5.31 -14.38
N LEU A 121 -8.24 4.17 -14.47
CA LEU A 121 -7.21 3.96 -15.48
C LEU A 121 -7.79 4.01 -16.90
N TYR A 122 -8.87 3.27 -17.14
CA TYR A 122 -9.57 3.24 -18.42
C TYR A 122 -10.08 4.63 -18.83
N ALA A 123 -10.77 5.32 -17.92
CA ALA A 123 -11.30 6.65 -18.19
C ALA A 123 -10.17 7.65 -18.54
N SER A 124 -9.04 7.57 -17.85
CA SER A 124 -7.89 8.44 -18.13
C SER A 124 -7.25 8.10 -19.48
N VAL A 125 -6.96 6.82 -19.77
CA VAL A 125 -6.39 6.41 -21.06
C VAL A 125 -7.29 6.83 -22.23
N LYS A 126 -8.61 6.62 -22.11
CA LYS A 126 -9.58 7.04 -23.16
C LYS A 126 -9.79 8.56 -23.24
N ASN A 127 -9.27 9.33 -22.28
CA ASN A 127 -9.28 10.80 -22.28
C ASN A 127 -7.85 11.36 -22.34
N GLU A 128 -6.98 10.78 -23.15
CA GLU A 128 -5.63 11.29 -23.44
C GLU A 128 -4.68 11.35 -22.24
N GLY A 129 -4.87 10.46 -21.24
CA GLY A 129 -4.07 10.45 -20.02
C GLY A 129 -4.37 11.61 -19.06
N LYS A 130 -5.54 12.25 -19.21
CA LYS A 130 -5.94 13.37 -18.34
C LYS A 130 -6.17 12.91 -16.91
N SER A 131 -5.80 13.79 -15.96
CA SER A 131 -6.09 13.57 -14.54
C SER A 131 -7.59 13.50 -14.26
N MET A 132 -7.97 12.89 -13.13
CA MET A 132 -9.39 12.82 -12.74
C MET A 132 -10.03 14.21 -12.62
N GLY A 133 -9.28 15.22 -12.17
CA GLY A 133 -9.76 16.61 -12.12
C GLY A 133 -10.14 17.15 -13.48
N MET A 134 -9.34 16.89 -14.52
CA MET A 134 -9.63 17.31 -15.90
C MET A 134 -10.78 16.53 -16.52
N ILE A 135 -10.95 15.27 -16.16
CA ILE A 135 -12.10 14.45 -16.59
C ILE A 135 -13.40 14.99 -15.97
N ILE A 136 -13.37 15.34 -14.67
CA ILE A 136 -14.50 15.96 -13.98
C ILE A 136 -14.88 17.29 -14.63
N GLU A 137 -13.89 18.10 -15.04
CA GLU A 137 -14.19 19.34 -15.78
C GLU A 137 -14.95 19.08 -17.07
N LYS A 138 -14.55 18.05 -17.82
CA LYS A 138 -15.19 17.71 -19.10
C LYS A 138 -16.66 17.32 -18.95
N TYR A 139 -17.03 16.62 -17.86
CA TYR A 139 -18.37 16.06 -17.69
C TYR A 139 -19.27 16.84 -16.70
N ILE A 140 -18.66 17.55 -15.71
CA ILE A 140 -19.39 18.25 -14.64
C ILE A 140 -19.18 19.77 -14.71
N GLY A 141 -18.02 20.18 -15.29
CA GLY A 141 -17.68 21.60 -15.47
C GLY A 141 -16.61 22.13 -14.50
N LYS A 142 -16.20 23.39 -14.72
CA LYS A 142 -15.08 24.03 -14.01
C LYS A 142 -15.25 24.11 -12.49
N THR A 143 -16.46 24.32 -12.01
CA THR A 143 -16.75 24.37 -10.57
C THR A 143 -16.52 23.00 -9.91
N GLY A 144 -17.00 21.92 -10.54
CA GLY A 144 -16.77 20.56 -10.09
C GLY A 144 -15.27 20.21 -10.00
N ARG A 145 -14.48 20.58 -11.04
CA ARG A 145 -13.02 20.44 -11.03
C ARG A 145 -12.40 21.14 -9.83
N LYS A 146 -12.69 22.45 -9.62
CA LYS A 146 -12.09 23.22 -8.52
C LYS A 146 -12.40 22.66 -7.15
N LEU A 147 -13.65 22.27 -6.91
CA LEU A 147 -14.06 21.65 -5.64
C LEU A 147 -13.36 20.32 -5.43
N PHE A 148 -13.27 19.49 -6.47
CA PHE A 148 -12.57 18.20 -6.41
C PHE A 148 -11.09 18.36 -6.14
N LEU A 149 -10.41 19.27 -6.84
CA LEU A 149 -8.97 19.51 -6.64
C LEU A 149 -8.66 20.10 -5.25
N LEU A 150 -9.52 20.99 -4.74
CA LEU A 150 -9.40 21.51 -3.39
C LEU A 150 -9.55 20.39 -2.35
N PHE A 151 -10.57 19.53 -2.52
CA PHE A 151 -10.75 18.36 -1.67
C PHE A 151 -9.54 17.44 -1.72
N CYS A 152 -9.05 17.09 -2.92
CA CYS A 152 -7.85 16.26 -3.08
C CYS A 152 -6.63 16.86 -2.39
N TRP A 153 -6.41 18.15 -2.55
CA TRP A 153 -5.27 18.83 -1.92
C TRP A 153 -5.34 18.78 -0.40
N LEU A 154 -6.47 19.13 0.20
CA LEU A 154 -6.66 19.06 1.66
C LEU A 154 -6.54 17.63 2.19
N PHE A 155 -7.14 16.67 1.47
CA PHE A 155 -7.04 15.26 1.81
C PHE A 155 -5.58 14.76 1.78
N THR A 156 -4.80 15.15 0.77
CA THR A 156 -3.40 14.75 0.67
C THR A 156 -2.55 15.29 1.82
N LEU A 157 -2.81 16.50 2.33
CA LEU A 157 -2.12 17.04 3.50
C LEU A 157 -2.37 16.20 4.75
N LEU A 158 -3.63 15.78 4.97
CA LEU A 158 -4.00 14.93 6.10
C LEU A 158 -3.31 13.54 5.99
N VAL A 159 -3.31 12.95 4.81
CA VAL A 159 -2.67 11.64 4.59
C VAL A 159 -1.15 11.72 4.74
N ILE A 160 -0.51 12.80 4.25
CA ILE A 160 0.92 13.05 4.45
C ILE A 160 1.25 13.09 5.94
N ALA A 161 0.49 13.85 6.73
CA ALA A 161 0.71 13.97 8.17
C ALA A 161 0.56 12.60 8.87
N ALA A 162 -0.50 11.85 8.57
CA ALA A 162 -0.75 10.54 9.17
C ALA A 162 0.33 9.51 8.83
N PHE A 163 0.74 9.43 7.56
CA PHE A 163 1.75 8.46 7.15
C PHE A 163 3.16 8.85 7.62
N ALA A 164 3.49 10.14 7.64
CA ALA A 164 4.76 10.61 8.19
C ALA A 164 4.88 10.29 9.68
N ASP A 165 3.81 10.49 10.46
CA ASP A 165 3.76 10.13 11.88
C ASP A 165 3.92 8.62 12.09
N MET A 166 3.26 7.81 11.25
CA MET A 166 3.33 6.35 11.31
C MET A 166 4.73 5.83 10.98
N VAL A 167 5.38 6.37 9.95
CA VAL A 167 6.76 6.03 9.57
C VAL A 167 7.74 6.41 10.68
N ALA A 168 7.66 7.64 11.18
CA ALA A 168 8.50 8.13 12.28
C ALA A 168 8.30 7.29 13.56
N GLY A 169 7.06 6.90 13.85
CA GLY A 169 6.74 6.02 14.98
C GLY A 169 7.30 4.61 14.82
N THR A 170 7.38 4.09 13.58
CA THR A 170 7.93 2.76 13.31
C THR A 170 9.45 2.71 13.50
N PHE A 171 10.16 3.77 13.16
CA PHE A 171 11.62 3.86 13.32
C PHE A 171 12.06 4.39 14.69
N ASN A 172 11.12 4.85 15.52
CA ASN A 172 11.42 5.40 16.83
C ASN A 172 12.11 4.37 17.73
N ALA A 173 13.27 4.74 18.26
CA ALA A 173 14.07 3.90 19.15
C ALA A 173 13.70 4.06 20.64
N TYR A 174 12.83 4.98 21.01
CA TYR A 174 12.52 5.30 22.39
C TYR A 174 11.06 4.99 22.74
N THR A 175 10.82 4.67 24.01
CA THR A 175 9.48 4.51 24.59
C THR A 175 9.40 5.28 25.89
N VAL A 176 8.19 5.64 26.31
CA VAL A 176 7.98 6.31 27.58
C VAL A 176 7.59 5.27 28.63
N LYS A 177 8.41 5.10 29.67
CA LYS A 177 8.11 4.31 30.86
C LYS A 177 8.16 5.24 32.08
N ASP A 178 7.11 5.28 32.85
CA ASP A 178 6.98 6.12 34.06
C ASP A 178 7.30 7.61 33.84
N GLY A 179 6.90 8.13 32.66
CA GLY A 179 7.13 9.54 32.29
C GLY A 179 8.55 9.85 31.79
N VAL A 180 9.45 8.85 31.75
CA VAL A 180 10.83 9.01 31.29
C VAL A 180 10.99 8.33 29.93
N SER A 181 11.68 9.03 29.00
CA SER A 181 12.03 8.47 27.71
C SER A 181 13.20 7.49 27.87
N VAL A 182 12.94 6.21 27.61
CA VAL A 182 13.93 5.12 27.71
C VAL A 182 14.07 4.42 26.36
N LEU A 183 15.19 3.72 26.17
CA LEU A 183 15.40 2.94 24.97
C LEU A 183 14.37 1.80 24.89
N ALA A 184 13.70 1.64 23.76
CA ALA A 184 12.74 0.57 23.54
C ALA A 184 13.46 -0.78 23.36
N ASP A 185 12.83 -1.88 23.74
CA ASP A 185 13.35 -3.23 23.51
C ASP A 185 13.61 -3.51 22.03
N ALA A 186 12.82 -2.88 21.14
CA ALA A 186 12.97 -2.97 19.69
C ALA A 186 13.88 -1.88 19.08
N ALA A 187 14.60 -1.08 19.88
CA ALA A 187 15.37 0.06 19.39
C ALA A 187 16.37 -0.31 18.29
N ASN A 188 17.07 -1.44 18.41
CA ASN A 188 17.99 -1.92 17.40
C ASN A 188 17.25 -2.28 16.11
N THR A 189 16.19 -3.06 16.17
CA THR A 189 15.36 -3.44 15.02
C THR A 189 14.80 -2.22 14.29
N ASN A 190 14.28 -1.24 15.04
CA ASN A 190 13.73 0.00 14.51
C ASN A 190 14.83 0.86 13.86
N GLY A 191 16.01 0.96 14.51
CA GLY A 191 17.17 1.64 13.99
C GLY A 191 17.72 1.01 12.70
N CYS A 192 17.83 -0.32 12.66
CA CYS A 192 18.18 -1.05 11.44
C CYS A 192 17.21 -0.76 10.30
N ALA A 193 15.90 -0.87 10.55
CA ALA A 193 14.87 -0.60 9.54
C ALA A 193 14.93 0.85 9.04
N GLY A 194 15.14 1.82 9.92
CA GLY A 194 15.32 3.23 9.56
C GLY A 194 16.57 3.45 8.69
N THR A 195 17.72 2.86 9.04
CA THR A 195 18.93 2.95 8.24
C THR A 195 18.76 2.29 6.87
N ILE A 196 18.18 1.09 6.82
CA ILE A 196 17.86 0.42 5.55
C ILE A 196 17.00 1.33 4.68
N SER A 197 15.98 1.99 5.24
CA SER A 197 15.10 2.91 4.50
C SER A 197 15.86 4.08 3.90
N ILE A 198 16.79 4.70 4.63
CA ILE A 198 17.64 5.77 4.10
C ILE A 198 18.55 5.24 2.99
N MET A 199 19.23 4.12 3.23
CA MET A 199 20.13 3.51 2.22
C MET A 199 19.35 3.10 0.97
N PHE A 200 18.13 2.60 1.13
CA PHE A 200 17.24 2.25 0.02
C PHE A 200 16.92 3.45 -0.88
N MET A 201 16.71 4.64 -0.30
CA MET A 201 16.52 5.87 -1.06
C MET A 201 17.79 6.29 -1.82
N VAL A 202 18.95 6.21 -1.16
CA VAL A 202 20.25 6.51 -1.79
C VAL A 202 20.52 5.55 -2.96
N PHE A 203 20.33 4.27 -2.75
CA PHE A 203 20.52 3.26 -3.80
C PHE A 203 19.46 3.35 -4.91
N ALA A 204 18.25 3.82 -4.62
CA ALA A 204 17.25 4.08 -5.66
C ALA A 204 17.71 5.19 -6.62
N VAL A 205 18.29 6.27 -6.10
CA VAL A 205 18.87 7.33 -6.95
C VAL A 205 20.05 6.81 -7.76
N ILE A 206 20.97 6.05 -7.15
CA ILE A 206 22.11 5.43 -7.83
C ILE A 206 21.62 4.49 -8.94
N PHE A 207 20.62 3.65 -8.64
CA PHE A 207 20.02 2.73 -9.59
C PHE A 207 19.36 3.46 -10.76
N GLY A 208 18.61 4.55 -10.51
CA GLY A 208 18.01 5.38 -11.56
C GLY A 208 19.06 6.00 -12.49
N LEU A 209 20.18 6.49 -11.94
CA LEU A 209 21.29 7.01 -12.72
C LEU A 209 21.97 5.92 -13.58
N ILE A 210 22.19 4.74 -13.01
CA ILE A 210 22.76 3.57 -13.71
C ILE A 210 21.82 3.14 -14.83
N GLN A 211 20.52 3.02 -14.53
CA GLN A 211 19.47 2.64 -15.47
C GLN A 211 19.44 3.58 -16.69
N LYS A 212 19.47 4.88 -16.45
CA LYS A 212 19.50 5.91 -17.51
C LYS A 212 20.80 5.88 -18.32
N LYS A 213 21.96 5.74 -17.63
CA LYS A 213 23.28 5.78 -18.30
C LYS A 213 23.54 4.55 -19.17
N PHE A 214 23.11 3.36 -18.72
CA PHE A 214 23.40 2.09 -19.39
C PHE A 214 22.18 1.50 -20.13
N ASN A 215 21.03 2.20 -20.16
CA ASN A 215 19.78 1.72 -20.75
C ASN A 215 19.45 0.28 -20.32
N LEU A 216 19.53 0.04 -18.99
CA LEU A 216 19.30 -1.29 -18.44
C LEU A 216 17.85 -1.72 -18.67
N SER A 217 17.67 -2.98 -19.09
CA SER A 217 16.35 -3.57 -19.28
C SER A 217 16.35 -5.07 -18.98
N GLY A 218 15.19 -5.59 -18.65
CA GLY A 218 14.96 -7.02 -18.41
C GLY A 218 15.76 -7.58 -17.23
N TRP A 219 16.45 -8.71 -17.41
CA TRP A 219 17.14 -9.40 -16.32
C TRP A 219 18.32 -8.60 -15.72
N LYS A 220 19.01 -7.78 -16.53
CA LYS A 220 20.12 -6.95 -16.05
C LYS A 220 19.64 -5.88 -15.08
N GLU A 221 18.51 -5.26 -15.39
CA GLU A 221 17.83 -4.32 -14.52
C GLU A 221 17.43 -4.98 -13.19
N ALA A 222 16.84 -6.18 -13.26
CA ALA A 222 16.45 -6.93 -12.07
C ALA A 222 17.63 -7.29 -11.17
N VAL A 223 18.75 -7.73 -11.74
CA VAL A 223 19.97 -8.07 -10.98
C VAL A 223 20.54 -6.82 -10.29
N VAL A 224 20.66 -5.69 -10.99
CA VAL A 224 21.20 -4.46 -10.38
C VAL A 224 20.25 -3.95 -9.29
N GLY A 225 18.94 -3.96 -9.52
CA GLY A 225 17.95 -3.59 -8.50
C GLY A 225 18.04 -4.47 -7.25
N LEU A 226 18.15 -5.79 -7.43
CA LEU A 226 18.30 -6.73 -6.32
C LEU A 226 19.61 -6.52 -5.56
N LEU A 227 20.72 -6.26 -6.25
CA LEU A 227 22.01 -5.94 -5.60
C LEU A 227 21.90 -4.65 -4.76
N CYS A 228 21.19 -3.63 -5.23
CA CYS A 228 20.93 -2.42 -4.47
C CYS A 228 20.10 -2.71 -3.21
N VAL A 229 19.10 -3.57 -3.29
CA VAL A 229 18.31 -4.01 -2.13
C VAL A 229 19.20 -4.71 -1.12
N VAL A 230 19.98 -5.71 -1.54
CA VAL A 230 20.90 -6.48 -0.66
C VAL A 230 21.91 -5.55 -0.01
N ALA A 231 22.51 -4.61 -0.76
CA ALA A 231 23.45 -3.63 -0.22
C ALA A 231 22.82 -2.74 0.85
N SER A 232 21.56 -2.28 0.64
CA SER A 232 20.81 -1.49 1.63
C SER A 232 20.63 -2.27 2.93
N PHE A 233 20.27 -3.56 2.84
CA PHE A 233 20.12 -4.43 4.00
C PHE A 233 21.44 -4.69 4.71
N ALA A 234 22.50 -4.99 3.96
CA ALA A 234 23.83 -5.24 4.53
C ALA A 234 24.32 -4.04 5.35
N ILE A 235 24.20 -2.82 4.82
CA ILE A 235 24.60 -1.60 5.54
C ILE A 235 23.69 -1.36 6.76
N GLY A 236 22.38 -1.42 6.59
CA GLY A 236 21.46 -1.08 7.67
C GLY A 236 21.47 -2.07 8.84
N MET A 237 21.74 -3.35 8.58
CA MET A 237 21.89 -4.35 9.64
C MET A 237 23.14 -4.13 10.50
N HIS A 238 24.22 -3.52 9.93
CA HIS A 238 25.45 -3.25 10.66
C HIS A 238 25.50 -1.87 11.33
N PHE A 239 24.73 -0.91 10.84
CA PHE A 239 24.75 0.48 11.31
C PHE A 239 23.34 0.99 11.68
N PRO A 240 22.75 0.52 12.79
CA PRO A 240 21.45 0.98 13.24
C PRO A 240 21.48 2.45 13.69
N LEU A 241 20.62 3.30 13.14
CA LEU A 241 20.44 4.69 13.58
C LEU A 241 19.43 4.75 14.72
N ILE A 242 19.92 5.01 15.92
CA ILE A 242 19.10 5.11 17.14
C ILE A 242 18.65 6.57 17.33
N LEU A 243 17.49 6.90 16.78
CA LEU A 243 16.95 8.24 16.80
C LEU A 243 15.56 8.30 17.44
N SER A 244 15.17 9.49 17.91
CA SER A 244 13.82 9.75 18.45
C SER A 244 12.77 9.88 17.34
N LYS A 245 11.49 9.79 17.71
CA LYS A 245 10.36 9.99 16.78
C LYS A 245 10.42 11.36 16.11
N ASP A 246 10.78 12.42 16.84
CA ASP A 246 10.87 13.78 16.30
C ASP A 246 11.96 13.90 15.24
N ALA A 247 13.15 13.31 15.50
CA ALA A 247 14.24 13.29 14.52
C ALA A 247 13.81 12.55 13.24
N TRP A 248 13.16 11.40 13.36
CA TRP A 248 12.62 10.66 12.21
C TRP A 248 11.52 11.44 11.47
N SER A 249 10.69 12.22 12.18
CA SER A 249 9.69 13.09 11.56
C SER A 249 10.35 14.16 10.68
N TYR A 250 11.39 14.84 11.18
CA TYR A 250 12.16 15.81 10.37
C TYR A 250 12.82 15.17 9.15
N ILE A 251 13.47 14.01 9.31
CA ILE A 251 14.08 13.27 8.19
C ILE A 251 13.01 12.92 7.15
N THR A 252 11.85 12.45 7.59
CA THR A 252 10.73 12.10 6.71
C THR A 252 10.19 13.31 5.96
N PHE A 253 10.04 14.47 6.61
CA PHE A 253 9.61 15.70 5.93
C PHE A 253 10.61 16.19 4.87
N VAL A 254 11.90 16.15 5.19
CA VAL A 254 12.97 16.49 4.20
C VAL A 254 12.90 15.53 3.02
N TYR A 255 12.71 14.25 3.29
CA TYR A 255 12.56 13.24 2.25
C TYR A 255 11.33 13.52 1.36
N ILE A 256 10.15 13.80 1.95
CA ILE A 256 8.91 14.09 1.21
C ILE A 256 9.10 15.28 0.27
N PHE A 257 9.81 16.33 0.73
CA PHE A 257 10.11 17.48 -0.10
C PHE A 257 10.87 17.07 -1.37
N PHE A 258 11.96 16.32 -1.23
CA PHE A 258 12.71 15.82 -2.38
C PHE A 258 11.89 14.87 -3.26
N ALA A 259 11.13 13.97 -2.67
CA ALA A 259 10.27 13.04 -3.38
C ALA A 259 9.19 13.76 -4.22
N ALA A 260 8.68 14.89 -3.74
CA ALA A 260 7.68 15.68 -4.45
C ALA A 260 8.28 16.49 -5.63
N VAL A 261 9.56 16.89 -5.55
CA VAL A 261 10.19 17.80 -6.52
C VAL A 261 11.02 17.05 -7.57
N LEU A 262 11.72 15.98 -7.18
CA LEU A 262 12.61 15.24 -8.09
C LEU A 262 11.84 14.56 -9.23
N PRO A 263 12.45 14.45 -10.45
CA PRO A 263 11.87 13.71 -11.56
C PRO A 263 11.56 12.25 -11.19
N MET A 264 10.49 11.69 -11.76
CA MET A 264 10.05 10.33 -11.45
C MET A 264 11.11 9.27 -11.76
N TRP A 265 11.82 9.41 -12.87
CA TRP A 265 12.85 8.47 -13.31
C TRP A 265 14.07 8.41 -12.37
N LEU A 266 14.32 9.46 -11.58
CA LEU A 266 15.51 9.56 -10.74
C LEU A 266 15.32 8.86 -9.37
N LEU A 267 14.15 9.01 -8.74
CA LEU A 267 13.91 8.50 -7.39
C LEU A 267 12.74 7.51 -7.37
N LYS A 268 11.55 7.92 -7.86
CA LYS A 268 10.32 7.17 -7.61
C LYS A 268 10.26 5.85 -8.39
N GLN A 269 10.46 5.87 -9.69
CA GLN A 269 10.42 4.66 -10.51
C GLN A 269 11.45 3.61 -10.09
N PRO A 270 12.75 3.94 -9.91
CA PRO A 270 13.76 2.98 -9.45
C PRO A 270 13.43 2.43 -8.06
N ARG A 271 12.95 3.29 -7.16
CA ARG A 271 12.56 2.88 -5.82
C ARG A 271 11.38 1.94 -5.82
N ASP A 272 10.29 2.27 -6.55
CA ASP A 272 9.10 1.43 -6.67
C ASP A 272 9.45 0.06 -7.28
N TYR A 273 10.36 0.04 -8.26
CA TYR A 273 10.89 -1.18 -8.86
C TYR A 273 11.58 -2.07 -7.82
N MET A 274 12.52 -1.50 -7.04
CA MET A 274 13.23 -2.21 -5.97
C MET A 274 12.25 -2.68 -4.87
N THR A 275 11.31 -1.83 -4.48
CA THR A 275 10.31 -2.12 -3.44
C THR A 275 9.40 -3.27 -3.85
N THR A 276 9.09 -3.42 -5.14
CA THR A 276 8.26 -4.52 -5.64
C THR A 276 8.87 -5.89 -5.35
N PHE A 277 10.20 -6.04 -5.47
CA PHE A 277 10.87 -7.29 -5.07
C PHE A 277 10.67 -7.60 -3.59
N MET A 278 10.77 -6.59 -2.73
CA MET A 278 10.53 -6.76 -1.29
C MET A 278 9.08 -7.14 -1.00
N PHE A 279 8.12 -6.50 -1.66
CA PHE A 279 6.69 -6.79 -1.44
C PHE A 279 6.29 -8.18 -1.96
N ILE A 280 6.81 -8.58 -3.12
CA ILE A 280 6.63 -9.94 -3.61
C ILE A 280 7.23 -10.96 -2.62
N GLY A 281 8.44 -10.70 -2.12
CA GLY A 281 9.08 -11.53 -1.10
C GLY A 281 8.28 -11.59 0.20
N MET A 282 7.76 -10.46 0.67
CA MET A 282 6.91 -10.36 1.86
C MET A 282 5.61 -11.16 1.68
N ILE A 283 4.87 -10.92 0.59
CA ILE A 283 3.58 -11.58 0.35
C ILE A 283 3.79 -13.08 0.13
N ALA A 284 4.73 -13.46 -0.73
CA ALA A 284 5.03 -14.87 -1.00
C ALA A 284 5.50 -15.60 0.28
N GLY A 285 6.43 -15.01 1.01
CA GLY A 285 6.95 -15.56 2.25
C GLY A 285 5.86 -15.70 3.32
N ALA A 286 4.98 -14.71 3.45
CA ALA A 286 3.89 -14.75 4.39
C ALA A 286 2.80 -15.77 3.99
N VAL A 287 2.48 -15.90 2.69
CA VAL A 287 1.55 -16.93 2.18
C VAL A 287 2.13 -18.32 2.40
N ILE A 288 3.39 -18.55 2.02
CA ILE A 288 4.08 -19.83 2.24
C ILE A 288 4.18 -20.12 3.74
N GLY A 289 4.49 -19.10 4.55
CA GLY A 289 4.51 -19.22 6.00
C GLY A 289 3.17 -19.67 6.59
N LEU A 290 2.06 -19.10 6.15
CA LEU A 290 0.72 -19.53 6.53
C LEU A 290 0.41 -20.97 6.07
N LEU A 291 0.90 -21.34 4.87
CA LEU A 291 0.73 -22.69 4.33
C LEU A 291 1.49 -23.75 5.14
N VAL A 292 2.62 -23.39 5.75
CA VAL A 292 3.44 -24.32 6.56
C VAL A 292 3.04 -24.27 8.03
N ALA A 293 2.82 -23.08 8.58
CA ALA A 293 2.53 -22.88 10.00
C ALA A 293 1.13 -23.35 10.40
N HIS A 294 0.18 -23.37 9.46
CA HIS A 294 -1.23 -23.68 9.73
C HIS A 294 -1.80 -22.98 10.97
N PRO A 295 -1.58 -21.65 11.16
CA PRO A 295 -1.93 -21.01 12.40
C PRO A 295 -3.43 -21.05 12.66
N THR A 296 -3.78 -21.25 13.92
CA THR A 296 -5.17 -21.20 14.36
C THR A 296 -5.65 -19.76 14.44
N MET A 297 -6.81 -19.47 13.85
CA MET A 297 -7.50 -18.20 14.01
C MET A 297 -8.12 -18.12 15.40
N ASN A 298 -7.53 -17.33 16.27
CA ASN A 298 -8.03 -17.15 17.63
C ASN A 298 -9.12 -16.06 17.72
N LEU A 299 -9.22 -15.18 16.69
CA LEU A 299 -10.28 -14.17 16.64
C LEU A 299 -11.67 -14.82 16.52
N PRO A 300 -12.69 -14.26 17.18
CA PRO A 300 -14.06 -14.71 17.04
C PRO A 300 -14.58 -14.51 15.61
N VAL A 301 -15.54 -15.33 15.22
CA VAL A 301 -16.21 -15.25 13.90
C VAL A 301 -16.91 -13.90 13.74
N PHE A 302 -17.65 -13.50 14.76
CA PHE A 302 -18.37 -12.23 14.83
C PHE A 302 -18.56 -11.84 16.31
N THR A 303 -18.32 -10.58 16.64
CA THR A 303 -18.42 -10.06 18.03
C THR A 303 -19.70 -9.27 18.30
N GLY A 304 -20.37 -8.79 17.25
CA GLY A 304 -21.55 -7.96 17.35
C GLY A 304 -21.50 -6.73 16.46
N PHE A 305 -22.61 -6.00 16.44
CA PHE A 305 -22.75 -4.78 15.61
C PHE A 305 -22.17 -3.52 16.27
N THR A 306 -21.75 -3.60 17.53
CA THR A 306 -21.18 -2.47 18.28
C THR A 306 -19.96 -2.95 19.05
N ASN A 307 -18.90 -2.14 19.05
CA ASN A 307 -17.67 -2.36 19.79
C ASN A 307 -17.36 -1.09 20.59
N GLU A 308 -16.95 -1.24 21.86
CA GLU A 308 -16.67 -0.10 22.76
C GLU A 308 -15.52 0.80 22.26
N LYS A 309 -14.54 0.22 21.55
CA LYS A 309 -13.35 0.95 21.07
C LYS A 309 -13.57 1.67 19.76
N LEU A 310 -14.29 1.03 18.81
CA LEU A 310 -14.47 1.56 17.45
C LEU A 310 -15.88 2.11 17.20
N GLY A 311 -16.88 1.75 18.00
CA GLY A 311 -18.27 2.14 17.78
C GLY A 311 -19.07 1.12 16.98
N THR A 312 -19.99 1.56 16.11
CA THR A 312 -20.87 0.67 15.33
C THR A 312 -20.18 0.08 14.12
N LEU A 313 -20.47 -1.19 13.82
CA LEU A 313 -19.91 -1.89 12.65
C LEU A 313 -20.16 -1.11 11.35
N PHE A 314 -21.36 -0.63 11.13
CA PHE A 314 -21.66 0.29 10.03
C PHE A 314 -21.71 1.73 10.55
N PRO A 315 -20.97 2.67 9.97
CA PRO A 315 -20.07 2.53 8.79
C PRO A 315 -18.62 2.20 9.14
N ILE A 316 -18.25 2.07 10.41
CA ILE A 316 -16.85 2.09 10.89
C ILE A 316 -16.00 0.96 10.27
N LEU A 317 -16.51 -0.27 10.22
CA LEU A 317 -15.76 -1.38 9.61
C LEU A 317 -15.41 -1.07 8.16
N PHE A 318 -16.39 -0.58 7.39
CA PHE A 318 -16.24 -0.29 5.96
C PHE A 318 -15.20 0.81 5.71
N VAL A 319 -15.18 1.84 6.55
CA VAL A 319 -14.22 2.94 6.46
C VAL A 319 -12.83 2.49 6.94
N THR A 320 -12.74 1.75 8.03
CA THR A 320 -11.47 1.28 8.59
C THR A 320 -10.74 0.34 7.62
N VAL A 321 -11.48 -0.51 6.90
CA VAL A 321 -10.90 -1.47 5.95
C VAL A 321 -10.93 -0.92 4.51
N ALA A 322 -11.26 0.35 4.33
CA ALA A 322 -11.46 0.92 2.99
C ALA A 322 -10.26 0.70 2.07
N CYS A 323 -9.02 0.99 2.49
CA CYS A 323 -7.85 0.81 1.62
C CYS A 323 -7.74 -0.59 1.01
N GLY A 324 -7.89 -1.65 1.82
CA GLY A 324 -7.83 -3.03 1.34
C GLY A 324 -9.05 -3.51 0.54
N ALA A 325 -10.13 -2.73 0.52
CA ALA A 325 -11.39 -3.06 -0.16
C ALA A 325 -11.75 -2.07 -1.27
N VAL A 326 -11.66 -0.76 -1.01
CA VAL A 326 -11.91 0.31 -1.99
C VAL A 326 -11.29 1.62 -1.52
N SER A 327 -10.36 2.20 -2.29
CA SER A 327 -9.67 3.42 -1.91
C SER A 327 -9.78 4.50 -2.98
N GLY A 328 -10.30 5.67 -2.62
CA GLY A 328 -10.40 6.81 -3.53
C GLY A 328 -9.04 7.32 -4.01
N PHE A 329 -7.99 7.14 -3.22
CA PHE A 329 -6.63 7.51 -3.59
C PHE A 329 -6.10 6.76 -4.81
N HIS A 330 -6.50 5.50 -4.99
CA HIS A 330 -6.06 4.66 -6.12
C HIS A 330 -6.47 5.25 -7.47
N SER A 331 -7.65 5.85 -7.56
CA SER A 331 -8.11 6.50 -8.79
C SER A 331 -7.22 7.68 -9.20
N LEU A 332 -6.63 8.38 -8.22
CA LEU A 332 -5.68 9.47 -8.47
C LEU A 332 -4.33 8.94 -8.98
N VAL A 333 -3.86 7.82 -8.44
CA VAL A 333 -2.65 7.14 -8.94
C VAL A 333 -2.86 6.62 -10.35
N SER A 334 -3.97 5.91 -10.58
CA SER A 334 -4.32 5.31 -11.87
C SER A 334 -4.43 6.36 -12.98
N SER A 335 -5.11 7.49 -12.71
CA SER A 335 -5.31 8.57 -13.69
C SER A 335 -4.17 9.58 -13.76
N GLY A 336 -3.40 9.74 -12.68
CA GLY A 336 -2.32 10.73 -12.59
C GLY A 336 -0.99 10.27 -13.18
N THR A 337 -0.73 8.96 -13.15
CA THR A 337 0.59 8.40 -13.49
C THR A 337 0.50 7.18 -14.40
N SER A 338 -0.20 6.11 -13.98
CA SER A 338 -0.20 4.84 -14.70
C SER A 338 -0.81 4.96 -16.11
N SER A 339 -1.83 5.80 -16.28
CA SER A 339 -2.46 6.07 -17.59
C SER A 339 -1.53 6.73 -18.59
N LYS A 340 -0.52 7.45 -18.12
CA LYS A 340 0.47 8.16 -18.95
C LYS A 340 1.65 7.28 -19.36
N THR A 341 1.81 6.12 -18.72
CA THR A 341 2.98 5.26 -18.92
C THR A 341 2.65 3.89 -19.52
N ILE A 342 1.37 3.54 -19.61
CA ILE A 342 0.94 2.23 -20.10
C ILE A 342 1.10 2.12 -21.62
N GLU A 343 1.83 1.11 -22.07
CA GLU A 343 2.13 0.90 -23.50
C GLU A 343 0.95 0.32 -24.29
N ASN A 344 0.12 -0.51 -23.66
CA ASN A 344 -0.96 -1.21 -24.35
C ASN A 344 -2.21 -1.28 -23.49
N GLU A 345 -3.38 -1.03 -24.11
CA GLU A 345 -4.66 -1.06 -23.39
C GLU A 345 -4.96 -2.42 -22.75
N LYS A 346 -4.50 -3.54 -23.34
CA LYS A 346 -4.70 -4.88 -22.76
C LYS A 346 -4.09 -5.04 -21.35
N ASP A 347 -3.07 -4.22 -21.04
CA ASP A 347 -2.38 -4.29 -19.77
C ASP A 347 -3.11 -3.50 -18.67
N MET A 348 -4.07 -2.63 -19.03
CA MET A 348 -4.89 -1.90 -18.06
C MET A 348 -5.63 -2.83 -17.08
N THR A 349 -6.11 -3.99 -17.55
CA THR A 349 -6.77 -4.96 -16.66
C THR A 349 -5.82 -5.51 -15.61
N LYS A 350 -4.56 -5.77 -15.98
CA LYS A 350 -3.55 -6.28 -15.04
C LYS A 350 -3.10 -5.19 -14.09
N VAL A 351 -2.87 -3.99 -14.61
CA VAL A 351 -2.37 -2.84 -13.85
C VAL A 351 -3.45 -2.28 -12.91
N GLY A 352 -4.65 -1.98 -13.41
CA GLY A 352 -5.73 -1.42 -12.61
C GLY A 352 -6.39 -2.50 -11.73
N TYR A 353 -7.12 -3.42 -12.37
CA TYR A 353 -7.88 -4.45 -11.65
C TYR A 353 -6.98 -5.41 -10.87
N GLY A 354 -5.90 -5.90 -11.51
CA GLY A 354 -5.00 -6.91 -10.91
C GLY A 354 -4.21 -6.39 -9.72
N ALA A 355 -3.74 -5.15 -9.74
CA ALA A 355 -3.01 -4.58 -8.60
C ALA A 355 -3.90 -4.45 -7.36
N MET A 356 -5.17 -4.00 -7.52
CA MET A 356 -6.12 -3.93 -6.41
C MET A 356 -6.48 -5.30 -5.85
N VAL A 357 -6.64 -6.32 -6.70
CA VAL A 357 -6.86 -7.71 -6.25
C VAL A 357 -5.67 -8.21 -5.40
N LEU A 358 -4.45 -7.88 -5.80
CA LEU A 358 -3.25 -8.25 -5.03
C LEU A 358 -3.17 -7.49 -3.70
N GLU A 359 -3.58 -6.24 -3.67
CA GLU A 359 -3.69 -5.45 -2.44
C GLU A 359 -4.76 -6.03 -1.49
N SER A 360 -5.92 -6.41 -2.01
CA SER A 360 -6.96 -7.09 -1.22
C SER A 360 -6.46 -8.42 -0.64
N LEU A 361 -5.62 -9.15 -1.38
CA LEU A 361 -4.96 -10.36 -0.86
C LEU A 361 -4.00 -10.06 0.28
N LEU A 362 -3.23 -8.97 0.18
CA LEU A 362 -2.39 -8.49 1.29
C LEU A 362 -3.23 -8.16 2.53
N ALA A 363 -4.41 -7.55 2.34
CA ALA A 363 -5.32 -7.25 3.43
C ALA A 363 -5.93 -8.51 4.08
N VAL A 364 -6.26 -9.55 3.29
CA VAL A 364 -6.66 -10.87 3.81
C VAL A 364 -5.51 -11.51 4.59
N LEU A 365 -4.28 -11.40 4.09
CA LEU A 365 -3.09 -11.87 4.78
C LEU A 365 -2.92 -11.19 6.15
N ALA A 366 -3.10 -9.86 6.20
CA ALA A 366 -3.04 -9.09 7.43
C ALA A 366 -4.11 -9.54 8.45
N LEU A 367 -5.32 -9.85 7.98
CA LEU A 367 -6.38 -10.43 8.81
C LEU A 367 -5.98 -11.81 9.38
N CYS A 368 -5.37 -12.68 8.56
CA CYS A 368 -4.89 -13.99 9.01
C CYS A 368 -3.79 -13.83 10.08
N VAL A 369 -2.87 -12.89 9.89
CA VAL A 369 -1.81 -12.58 10.86
C VAL A 369 -2.40 -12.05 12.16
N ALA A 370 -3.38 -11.13 12.09
CA ALA A 370 -4.09 -10.62 13.27
C ALA A 370 -4.80 -11.76 14.04
N GLY A 371 -5.41 -12.69 13.30
CA GLY A 371 -6.08 -13.86 13.87
C GLY A 371 -5.12 -14.83 14.55
N ALA A 372 -3.95 -15.05 13.96
CA ALA A 372 -2.90 -15.88 14.54
C ALA A 372 -2.27 -15.24 15.79
N ALA A 373 -2.08 -13.91 15.77
CA ALA A 373 -1.50 -13.15 16.86
C ALA A 373 -2.46 -12.90 18.03
N ALA A 374 -3.77 -13.07 17.85
CA ALA A 374 -4.76 -12.89 18.90
C ALA A 374 -4.60 -13.94 20.01
N SER A 375 -4.92 -13.54 21.24
CA SER A 375 -4.89 -14.42 22.40
C SER A 375 -5.92 -15.57 22.27
N GLN A 376 -5.72 -16.65 23.01
CA GLN A 376 -6.61 -17.83 22.95
C GLN A 376 -8.06 -17.55 23.37
N ASP A 377 -8.27 -16.50 24.14
CA ASP A 377 -9.59 -16.00 24.55
C ASP A 377 -10.30 -15.14 23.49
N GLY A 378 -9.65 -14.90 22.35
CA GLY A 378 -10.18 -14.08 21.27
C GLY A 378 -9.85 -12.60 21.38
N THR A 379 -9.04 -12.18 22.33
CA THR A 379 -8.62 -10.79 22.48
C THR A 379 -7.61 -10.43 21.39
N PRO A 380 -7.80 -9.33 20.64
CA PRO A 380 -6.83 -8.86 19.64
C PRO A 380 -5.45 -8.60 20.26
N ALA A 381 -4.40 -8.86 19.50
CA ALA A 381 -3.02 -8.64 19.95
C ALA A 381 -2.76 -7.16 20.32
N SER A 382 -1.89 -6.94 21.31
CA SER A 382 -1.45 -5.61 21.71
C SER A 382 -0.31 -5.09 20.83
N GLY A 383 -0.29 -3.78 20.61
CA GLY A 383 0.72 -3.09 19.81
C GLY A 383 0.13 -2.33 18.62
N THR A 384 0.99 -1.66 17.87
CA THR A 384 0.55 -1.03 16.62
C THR A 384 0.28 -2.10 15.55
N PRO A 385 -0.63 -1.85 14.59
CA PRO A 385 -0.88 -2.80 13.51
C PRO A 385 0.38 -3.23 12.76
N PHE A 386 1.32 -2.33 12.54
CA PHE A 386 2.60 -2.63 11.90
C PHE A 386 3.44 -3.60 12.73
N GLN A 387 3.50 -3.40 14.04
CA GLN A 387 4.22 -4.32 14.94
C GLN A 387 3.57 -5.70 14.98
N ILE A 388 2.24 -5.76 15.02
CA ILE A 388 1.48 -7.03 15.00
C ILE A 388 1.79 -7.78 13.70
N PHE A 389 1.69 -7.11 12.56
CA PHE A 389 1.93 -7.71 11.26
C PHE A 389 3.39 -8.17 11.10
N SER A 390 4.35 -7.29 11.40
CA SER A 390 5.78 -7.60 11.25
C SER A 390 6.21 -8.78 12.11
N ARG A 391 5.79 -8.81 13.39
CA ARG A 391 6.12 -9.92 14.30
C ARG A 391 5.45 -11.22 13.87
N GLY A 392 4.17 -11.15 13.47
CA GLY A 392 3.43 -12.33 13.07
C GLY A 392 4.02 -13.00 11.83
N VAL A 393 4.37 -12.21 10.79
CA VAL A 393 5.02 -12.76 9.59
C VAL A 393 6.47 -13.16 9.85
N ALA A 394 7.22 -12.42 10.68
CA ALA A 394 8.56 -12.82 11.07
C ALA A 394 8.58 -14.17 11.78
N GLY A 395 7.57 -14.46 12.63
CA GLY A 395 7.40 -15.79 13.25
C GLY A 395 7.17 -16.91 12.24
N PHE A 396 6.56 -16.63 11.09
CA PHE A 396 6.47 -17.61 10.00
C PHE A 396 7.82 -17.85 9.32
N PHE A 397 8.62 -16.80 9.13
CA PHE A 397 9.95 -16.94 8.54
C PHE A 397 10.93 -17.74 9.44
N GLU A 398 10.79 -17.63 10.76
CA GLU A 398 11.55 -18.43 11.71
C GLU A 398 11.38 -19.93 11.48
N MET A 399 10.19 -20.37 11.09
CA MET A 399 9.91 -21.77 10.76
C MET A 399 10.72 -22.31 9.57
N PHE A 400 11.22 -21.40 8.72
CA PHE A 400 12.13 -21.73 7.61
C PHE A 400 13.62 -21.61 8.00
N GLY A 401 13.92 -21.44 9.28
CA GLY A 401 15.31 -21.28 9.77
C GLY A 401 15.89 -19.88 9.54
N ILE A 402 15.05 -18.88 9.17
CA ILE A 402 15.51 -17.50 9.04
C ILE A 402 15.63 -16.90 10.46
N PRO A 403 16.78 -16.26 10.83
CA PRO A 403 16.95 -15.67 12.15
C PRO A 403 15.86 -14.63 12.45
N VAL A 404 15.23 -14.72 13.63
CA VAL A 404 14.10 -13.86 14.04
C VAL A 404 14.42 -12.39 13.90
N HIS A 405 15.62 -11.97 14.30
CA HIS A 405 16.05 -10.56 14.20
C HIS A 405 16.04 -10.09 12.73
N PHE A 406 16.64 -10.86 11.81
CA PHE A 406 16.62 -10.53 10.38
C PHE A 406 15.22 -10.49 9.82
N ALA A 407 14.40 -11.51 10.13
CA ALA A 407 13.01 -11.57 9.68
C ALA A 407 12.19 -10.37 10.18
N THR A 408 12.37 -9.97 11.43
CA THR A 408 11.65 -8.83 12.02
C THR A 408 12.11 -7.50 11.40
N VAL A 409 13.41 -7.30 11.19
CA VAL A 409 13.95 -6.12 10.49
C VAL A 409 13.42 -6.06 9.06
N PHE A 410 13.49 -7.17 8.33
CA PHE A 410 12.96 -7.27 6.96
C PHE A 410 11.47 -6.89 6.91
N MET A 411 10.66 -7.46 7.78
CA MET A 411 9.23 -7.19 7.82
C MET A 411 8.92 -5.74 8.24
N THR A 412 9.64 -5.21 9.24
CA THR A 412 9.49 -3.80 9.67
C THR A 412 9.84 -2.86 8.52
N MET A 413 10.89 -3.15 7.76
CA MET A 413 11.25 -2.40 6.56
C MET A 413 10.16 -2.50 5.48
N CYS A 414 9.62 -3.70 5.20
CA CYS A 414 8.55 -3.87 4.21
C CYS A 414 7.32 -3.04 4.54
N VAL A 415 6.82 -3.08 5.78
CA VAL A 415 5.65 -2.29 6.20
C VAL A 415 5.92 -0.78 6.18
N SER A 416 7.12 -0.37 6.56
CA SER A 416 7.53 1.03 6.46
C SER A 416 7.63 1.49 5.01
N ALA A 417 8.12 0.62 4.11
CA ALA A 417 8.18 0.89 2.69
C ALA A 417 6.78 1.04 2.07
N LEU A 418 5.77 0.26 2.51
CA LEU A 418 4.37 0.46 2.12
C LEU A 418 3.89 1.89 2.42
N ALA A 419 4.16 2.38 3.64
CA ALA A 419 3.79 3.73 4.02
C ALA A 419 4.57 4.80 3.24
N LEU A 420 5.89 4.62 3.08
CA LEU A 420 6.77 5.58 2.40
C LEU A 420 6.46 5.69 0.89
N THR A 421 6.18 4.58 0.19
CA THR A 421 5.82 4.63 -1.24
C THR A 421 4.50 5.32 -1.49
N SER A 422 3.52 5.09 -0.62
CA SER A 422 2.25 5.82 -0.67
C SER A 422 2.43 7.29 -0.34
N LEU A 423 3.27 7.60 0.64
CA LEU A 423 3.61 8.98 1.02
C LEU A 423 4.19 9.78 -0.15
N ASP A 424 5.10 9.19 -0.94
CA ASP A 424 5.65 9.80 -2.15
C ASP A 424 4.57 10.07 -3.20
N ALA A 425 3.70 9.10 -3.42
CA ALA A 425 2.60 9.24 -4.38
C ALA A 425 1.63 10.34 -3.94
N VAL A 426 1.26 10.37 -2.65
CA VAL A 426 0.37 11.38 -2.08
C VAL A 426 0.97 12.77 -2.18
N ALA A 427 2.26 12.93 -1.87
CA ALA A 427 2.95 14.23 -1.96
C ALA A 427 2.96 14.79 -3.39
N ARG A 428 3.20 13.93 -4.39
CA ARG A 428 3.12 14.32 -5.81
C ARG A 428 1.72 14.68 -6.24
N ILE A 429 0.73 13.87 -5.88
CA ILE A 429 -0.68 14.14 -6.20
C ILE A 429 -1.13 15.43 -5.53
N GLY A 430 -0.73 15.69 -4.29
CA GLY A 430 -0.98 16.95 -3.59
C GLY A 430 -0.41 18.15 -4.33
N ARG A 431 0.85 18.04 -4.79
CA ARG A 431 1.48 19.07 -5.62
C ARG A 431 0.72 19.27 -6.94
N MET A 432 0.43 18.19 -7.67
CA MET A 432 -0.31 18.25 -8.93
C MET A 432 -1.71 18.88 -8.74
N SER A 433 -2.44 18.45 -7.72
CA SER A 433 -3.77 19.01 -7.42
C SER A 433 -3.72 20.48 -7.11
N PHE A 434 -2.69 20.94 -6.37
CA PHE A 434 -2.47 22.35 -6.09
C PHE A 434 -2.12 23.15 -7.37
N GLN A 435 -1.23 22.63 -8.21
CA GLN A 435 -0.87 23.25 -9.48
C GLN A 435 -2.10 23.33 -10.41
N GLU A 436 -2.86 22.25 -10.56
CA GLU A 436 -4.07 22.23 -11.40
C GLU A 436 -5.18 23.16 -10.88
N LEU A 437 -5.29 23.38 -9.56
CA LEU A 437 -6.25 24.30 -8.96
C LEU A 437 -6.05 25.74 -9.43
N PHE A 438 -4.79 26.15 -9.65
CA PHE A 438 -4.40 27.48 -10.10
C PHE A 438 -4.01 27.52 -11.59
N ALA A 439 -4.12 26.41 -12.31
CA ALA A 439 -3.81 26.38 -13.74
C ALA A 439 -4.76 27.31 -14.52
N VAL A 440 -4.18 28.00 -15.49
CA VAL A 440 -4.91 28.92 -16.39
C VAL A 440 -5.03 28.25 -17.75
N ASP A 441 -6.20 28.36 -18.37
CA ASP A 441 -6.50 27.76 -19.69
C ASP A 441 -5.54 28.28 -20.80
N ASP A 442 -4.93 29.45 -20.63
CA ASP A 442 -3.96 30.03 -21.56
C ASP A 442 -2.54 30.09 -20.98
N MET A 443 -1.78 29.02 -21.21
CA MET A 443 -0.37 28.89 -20.76
C MET A 443 0.56 29.90 -21.42
N LYS A 444 0.22 30.47 -22.59
CA LYS A 444 1.06 31.46 -23.28
C LYS A 444 1.09 32.80 -22.53
N ASN A 445 0.01 33.15 -21.87
CA ASN A 445 -0.14 34.43 -21.13
C ASN A 445 -0.04 34.24 -19.61
N ALA A 446 0.26 33.05 -19.13
CA ALA A 446 0.41 32.78 -17.71
C ALA A 446 1.67 33.41 -17.13
N LYS A 447 1.57 34.01 -15.91
CA LYS A 447 2.74 34.50 -15.16
C LYS A 447 3.73 33.34 -14.88
N PRO A 448 5.05 33.62 -14.82
CA PRO A 448 6.09 32.58 -14.68
C PRO A 448 5.83 31.57 -13.54
N TRP A 449 5.33 32.03 -12.39
CA TRP A 449 5.03 31.18 -11.24
C TRP A 449 3.80 30.26 -11.42
N ARG A 450 3.02 30.44 -12.49
CA ARG A 450 1.88 29.59 -12.89
C ARG A 450 2.25 28.57 -13.96
N LYS A 451 3.47 28.63 -14.48
CA LYS A 451 3.97 27.70 -15.53
C LYS A 451 4.77 26.54 -14.94
N VAL A 452 4.93 26.48 -13.62
CA VAL A 452 5.72 25.46 -12.92
C VAL A 452 4.84 24.29 -12.50
#